data_3a594a88c1ee766793ab30de7e61ee80
#
_entry.id   3a594a88c1ee766793ab30de7e61ee80
#
_cell.length_a   1.000
_cell.length_b   1.000
_cell.length_c   1.000
_cell.angle_alpha   90.00
_cell.angle_beta   90.00
_cell.angle_gamma   90.00
#
_symmetry.space_group_name_H-M   'P 1'
#
loop_
_entity.id
_entity.type
_entity.pdbx_description
1 polymer ?
#
loop_
_entity_poly.entity_id
_entity_poly.type
_entity_poly.pdbx_seq_one_letter_code
_entity_poly.pdbx_strand_id
1 'polypeptide(L)'
;MGDQPTLCPFGILEVMSGRVTIIFGVSFETSDFIVDCIETWWNENQECYSHINQLVINLDNGPQNSSYRTQFMKRMVEFAHRKNLEVVLVFYPPYHSKYNPIERVWGILENHWNGTLLNSVETTLQWAKTMTWKGLNPVVNMIAKTYQKGIKVCKKVFKKISDQLKRHESLPKYYVTIYPQTE
;
A
#
# COMPACT_ATOMS: atom_id res chain seq x y z
N MET A 1 26.32 18.52 8.59
CA MET A 1 24.87 18.26 8.67
C MET A 1 24.67 16.92 8.03
N GLY A 2 24.45 15.86 8.83
CA GLY A 2 24.14 14.54 8.26
C GLY A 2 22.79 14.60 7.59
N ASP A 3 22.68 14.00 6.40
CA ASP A 3 21.42 13.86 5.69
C ASP A 3 20.41 13.16 6.60
N GLN A 4 19.38 13.89 7.00
CA GLN A 4 18.25 13.31 7.74
C GLN A 4 17.58 12.25 6.82
N PRO A 5 17.34 11.02 7.29
CA PRO A 5 16.67 10.03 6.47
C PRO A 5 15.28 10.54 6.10
N THR A 6 15.01 10.59 4.80
CA THR A 6 13.68 10.95 4.30
C THR A 6 12.72 9.82 4.65
N LEU A 7 11.77 10.08 5.54
CA LEU A 7 10.72 9.14 5.86
C LEU A 7 9.63 9.17 4.78
N CYS A 8 9.24 7.99 4.33
CA CYS A 8 8.19 7.80 3.34
C CYS A 8 7.00 7.08 4.01
N PRO A 9 5.88 7.77 4.30
CA PRO A 9 4.72 7.13 4.91
C PRO A 9 3.88 6.39 3.86
N PHE A 10 3.39 5.20 4.22
CA PHE A 10 2.37 4.47 3.50
C PHE A 10 1.23 4.11 4.45
N GLY A 11 0.00 4.44 4.08
CA GLY A 11 -1.18 4.23 4.91
C GLY A 11 -2.10 3.16 4.36
N ILE A 12 -2.62 2.34 5.25
CA ILE A 12 -3.66 1.35 4.98
C ILE A 12 -4.86 1.67 5.87
N LEU A 13 -6.01 1.88 5.27
CA LEU A 13 -7.27 2.07 5.96
C LEU A 13 -8.18 0.86 5.70
N GLU A 14 -8.50 0.14 6.74
CA GLU A 14 -9.53 -0.91 6.71
C GLU A 14 -10.90 -0.26 6.69
N VAL A 15 -11.57 -0.28 5.55
CA VAL A 15 -12.81 0.49 5.33
C VAL A 15 -13.93 0.10 6.30
N MET A 16 -14.06 -1.20 6.61
CA MET A 16 -15.14 -1.72 7.45
C MET A 16 -14.92 -1.44 8.94
N SER A 17 -13.71 -1.68 9.45
CA SER A 17 -13.37 -1.48 10.85
C SER A 17 -13.00 -0.02 11.17
N GLY A 18 -12.55 0.73 10.16
CA GLY A 18 -11.97 2.06 10.32
C GLY A 18 -10.56 2.05 10.90
N ARG A 19 -9.94 0.88 11.10
CA ARG A 19 -8.57 0.81 11.59
C ARG A 19 -7.59 1.36 10.55
N VAL A 20 -6.59 2.06 11.05
CA VAL A 20 -5.52 2.66 10.24
C VAL A 20 -4.19 2.03 10.62
N THR A 21 -3.42 1.63 9.63
CA THR A 21 -2.00 1.28 9.79
C THR A 21 -1.16 2.25 8.97
N ILE A 22 -0.13 2.83 9.58
CA ILE A 22 0.83 3.71 8.92
C ILE A 22 2.19 3.04 8.99
N ILE A 23 2.81 2.81 7.84
CA ILE A 23 4.12 2.19 7.75
C ILE A 23 5.11 3.19 7.16
N PHE A 24 6.17 3.50 7.89
CA PHE A 24 7.21 4.41 7.43
C PHE A 24 8.37 3.63 6.80
N GLY A 25 8.77 4.04 5.61
CA GLY A 25 10.02 3.61 4.98
C GLY A 25 11.13 4.62 5.20
N VAL A 26 12.38 4.16 5.20
CA VAL A 26 13.58 5.01 5.35
C VAL A 26 14.25 5.33 4.01
N SER A 27 13.59 5.06 2.90
CA SER A 27 14.13 5.30 1.56
C SER A 27 13.04 5.82 0.61
N PHE A 28 12.93 5.23 -0.57
CA PHE A 28 12.02 5.73 -1.59
C PHE A 28 10.70 4.98 -1.60
N GLU A 29 9.61 5.69 -1.88
CA GLU A 29 8.36 5.08 -2.29
C GLU A 29 8.53 4.42 -3.65
N THR A 30 8.49 3.09 -3.63
CA THR A 30 8.61 2.25 -4.83
C THR A 30 7.50 1.21 -4.84
N SER A 31 7.28 0.57 -5.99
CA SER A 31 6.34 -0.56 -6.07
C SER A 31 6.66 -1.67 -5.06
N ASP A 32 7.95 -1.94 -4.85
CA ASP A 32 8.41 -2.95 -3.88
C ASP A 32 8.09 -2.55 -2.44
N PHE A 33 8.33 -1.28 -2.08
CA PHE A 33 7.97 -0.76 -0.77
C PHE A 33 6.47 -0.87 -0.50
N ILE A 34 5.64 -0.42 -1.45
CA ILE A 34 4.18 -0.46 -1.32
C ILE A 34 3.69 -1.89 -1.07
N VAL A 35 4.19 -2.87 -1.84
CA VAL A 35 3.76 -4.26 -1.67
C VAL A 35 4.33 -4.88 -0.38
N ASP A 36 5.55 -4.53 0.03
CA ASP A 36 6.09 -4.95 1.32
C ASP A 36 5.24 -4.38 2.48
N CYS A 37 4.73 -3.15 2.38
CA CYS A 37 3.79 -2.59 3.37
C CYS A 37 2.47 -3.37 3.43
N ILE A 38 1.88 -3.69 2.27
CA ILE A 38 0.65 -4.49 2.19
C ILE A 38 0.89 -5.89 2.80
N GLU A 39 2.02 -6.52 2.49
CA GLU A 39 2.37 -7.83 3.01
C GLU A 39 2.63 -7.81 4.53
N THR A 40 3.29 -6.78 5.04
CA THR A 40 3.50 -6.56 6.48
C THR A 40 2.17 -6.45 7.20
N TRP A 41 1.28 -5.58 6.71
CA TRP A 41 -0.06 -5.44 7.27
C TRP A 41 -0.84 -6.76 7.24
N TRP A 42 -0.78 -7.49 6.13
CA TRP A 42 -1.48 -8.79 6.02
C TRP A 42 -0.95 -9.79 7.03
N ASN A 43 0.36 -9.93 7.15
CA ASN A 43 0.98 -10.88 8.09
C ASN A 43 0.60 -10.61 9.55
N GLU A 44 0.44 -9.33 9.92
CA GLU A 44 0.04 -8.93 11.28
C GLU A 44 -1.45 -9.15 11.56
N ASN A 45 -2.28 -9.21 10.51
CA ASN A 45 -3.74 -9.26 10.66
C ASN A 45 -4.37 -10.55 10.11
N GLN A 46 -3.62 -11.44 9.46
CA GLN A 46 -4.15 -12.62 8.76
C GLN A 46 -4.98 -13.55 9.65
N GLU A 47 -4.68 -13.64 10.95
CA GLU A 47 -5.47 -14.45 11.88
C GLU A 47 -6.88 -13.89 12.05
N CYS A 48 -7.03 -12.56 12.12
CA CYS A 48 -8.32 -11.89 12.18
C CYS A 48 -9.13 -12.08 10.89
N TYR A 49 -8.45 -12.31 9.77
CA TYR A 49 -9.02 -12.45 8.42
C TYR A 49 -8.92 -13.88 7.86
N SER A 50 -8.73 -14.88 8.73
CA SER A 50 -8.60 -16.28 8.32
C SER A 50 -9.83 -16.84 7.57
N HIS A 51 -10.97 -16.18 7.71
CA HIS A 51 -12.25 -16.55 7.08
C HIS A 51 -12.45 -15.98 5.67
N ILE A 52 -11.57 -15.07 5.21
CA ILE A 52 -11.68 -14.47 3.89
C ILE A 52 -10.78 -15.18 2.88
N ASN A 53 -11.25 -15.25 1.65
CA ASN A 53 -10.50 -15.75 0.50
C ASN A 53 -10.26 -14.66 -0.56
N GLN A 54 -10.84 -13.48 -0.38
CA GLN A 54 -10.71 -12.35 -1.29
C GLN A 54 -10.32 -11.07 -0.52
N LEU A 55 -9.31 -10.36 -1.02
CA LEU A 55 -8.88 -9.06 -0.53
C LEU A 55 -9.08 -8.00 -1.62
N VAL A 56 -9.91 -6.99 -1.33
CA VAL A 56 -10.13 -5.85 -2.22
C VAL A 56 -9.26 -4.67 -1.77
N ILE A 57 -8.42 -4.16 -2.66
CA ILE A 57 -7.51 -3.05 -2.39
C ILE A 57 -7.85 -1.87 -3.30
N ASN A 58 -8.25 -0.75 -2.70
CA ASN A 58 -8.46 0.50 -3.41
C ASN A 58 -7.16 1.31 -3.46
N LEU A 59 -6.79 1.79 -4.65
CA LEU A 59 -5.51 2.45 -4.93
C LEU A 59 -5.73 3.76 -5.68
N ASP A 60 -4.88 4.75 -5.43
CA ASP A 60 -4.93 6.07 -6.06
C ASP A 60 -4.43 6.11 -7.51
N ASN A 61 -3.91 4.98 -8.02
CA ASN A 61 -3.34 4.87 -9.37
C ASN A 61 -2.10 5.76 -9.59
N GLY A 62 -1.31 5.94 -8.54
CA GLY A 62 -0.06 6.68 -8.56
C GLY A 62 1.03 6.02 -9.42
N PRO A 63 2.17 6.71 -9.67
CA PRO A 63 3.20 6.22 -10.58
C PRO A 63 3.87 4.91 -10.11
N GLN A 64 3.81 4.58 -8.82
CA GLN A 64 4.43 3.37 -8.27
C GLN A 64 3.46 2.21 -8.10
N ASN A 65 2.15 2.48 -8.07
CA ASN A 65 1.08 1.48 -7.88
C ASN A 65 0.03 1.48 -8.98
N SER A 66 0.32 2.09 -10.14
CA SER A 66 -0.65 2.12 -11.23
C SER A 66 -0.92 0.74 -11.83
N SER A 67 -2.11 0.58 -12.43
CA SER A 67 -2.54 -0.68 -13.04
C SER A 67 -1.67 -1.16 -14.21
N TYR A 68 -0.77 -0.33 -14.70
CA TYR A 68 0.21 -0.66 -15.76
C TYR A 68 1.66 -0.68 -15.28
N ARG A 69 1.90 -0.43 -13.99
CA ARG A 69 3.24 -0.51 -13.43
C ARG A 69 3.67 -1.97 -13.31
N THR A 70 4.54 -2.42 -14.21
CA THR A 70 4.90 -3.84 -14.35
C THR A 70 5.49 -4.43 -13.06
N GLN A 71 6.32 -3.66 -12.33
CA GLN A 71 6.90 -4.11 -11.07
C GLN A 71 5.82 -4.28 -9.99
N PHE A 72 4.88 -3.34 -9.88
CA PHE A 72 3.78 -3.43 -8.93
C PHE A 72 2.90 -4.67 -9.21
N MET A 73 2.49 -4.86 -10.46
CA MET A 73 1.67 -6.00 -10.86
C MET A 73 2.36 -7.34 -10.60
N LYS A 74 3.66 -7.44 -10.93
CA LYS A 74 4.44 -8.63 -10.62
C LYS A 74 4.41 -8.95 -9.12
N ARG A 75 4.71 -7.95 -8.27
CA ARG A 75 4.74 -8.12 -6.83
C ARG A 75 3.36 -8.47 -6.25
N MET A 76 2.27 -7.90 -6.79
CA MET A 76 0.90 -8.23 -6.36
C MET A 76 0.50 -9.66 -6.75
N VAL A 77 0.92 -10.15 -7.92
CA VAL A 77 0.75 -11.56 -8.30
C VAL A 77 1.50 -12.48 -7.32
N GLU A 78 2.77 -12.16 -7.04
CA GLU A 78 3.57 -12.91 -6.07
C GLU A 78 2.93 -12.92 -4.67
N PHE A 79 2.37 -11.79 -4.23
CA PHE A 79 1.64 -11.68 -2.97
C PHE A 79 0.38 -12.56 -2.95
N ALA A 80 -0.48 -12.46 -3.97
CA ALA A 80 -1.70 -13.24 -4.10
C ALA A 80 -1.43 -14.74 -4.03
N HIS A 81 -0.39 -15.21 -4.73
CA HIS A 81 0.02 -16.62 -4.73
C HIS A 81 0.55 -17.06 -3.36
N ARG A 82 1.50 -16.31 -2.77
CA ARG A 82 2.07 -16.67 -1.45
C ARG A 82 1.02 -16.71 -0.34
N LYS A 83 0.01 -15.85 -0.42
CA LYS A 83 -1.04 -15.77 0.61
C LYS A 83 -2.27 -16.62 0.30
N ASN A 84 -2.28 -17.26 -0.87
CA ASN A 84 -3.43 -18.02 -1.37
C ASN A 84 -4.73 -17.22 -1.33
N LEU A 85 -4.67 -15.95 -1.82
CA LEU A 85 -5.77 -15.00 -1.82
C LEU A 85 -6.14 -14.59 -3.24
N GLU A 86 -7.42 -14.48 -3.50
CA GLU A 86 -7.90 -13.66 -4.61
C GLU A 86 -7.68 -12.19 -4.25
N VAL A 87 -6.96 -11.45 -5.07
CA VAL A 87 -6.72 -10.02 -4.87
C VAL A 87 -7.40 -9.22 -5.96
N VAL A 88 -8.28 -8.32 -5.54
CA VAL A 88 -8.98 -7.38 -6.44
C VAL A 88 -8.38 -5.99 -6.25
N LEU A 89 -7.75 -5.48 -7.28
CA LEU A 89 -7.18 -4.14 -7.33
C LEU A 89 -8.18 -3.19 -7.99
N VAL A 90 -8.61 -2.18 -7.26
CA VAL A 90 -9.53 -1.14 -7.74
C VAL A 90 -8.79 0.20 -7.73
N PHE A 91 -8.70 0.84 -8.88
CA PHE A 91 -7.94 2.08 -9.05
C PHE A 91 -8.87 3.27 -9.21
N TYR A 92 -8.64 4.31 -8.43
CA TYR A 92 -9.37 5.57 -8.61
C TYR A 92 -8.98 6.23 -9.94
N PRO A 93 -9.96 6.78 -10.68
CA PRO A 93 -9.65 7.58 -11.86
C PRO A 93 -8.84 8.84 -11.51
N PRO A 94 -8.11 9.44 -12.47
CA PRO A 94 -7.45 10.72 -12.27
C PRO A 94 -8.42 11.77 -11.71
N TYR A 95 -7.93 12.64 -10.83
CA TYR A 95 -8.69 13.70 -10.14
C TYR A 95 -9.79 13.20 -9.18
N HIS A 96 -9.88 11.89 -8.92
CA HIS A 96 -10.88 11.31 -8.02
C HIS A 96 -10.26 10.79 -6.70
N SER A 97 -8.98 11.05 -6.45
CA SER A 97 -8.29 10.67 -5.18
C SER A 97 -9.02 11.20 -3.94
N LYS A 98 -9.68 12.37 -4.02
CA LYS A 98 -10.51 12.92 -2.94
C LYS A 98 -11.61 11.99 -2.43
N TYR A 99 -12.00 11.01 -3.22
CA TYR A 99 -12.97 9.97 -2.81
C TYR A 99 -12.30 8.78 -2.12
N ASN A 100 -10.96 8.70 -2.17
CA ASN A 100 -10.21 7.70 -1.43
C ASN A 100 -10.22 8.05 0.07
N PRO A 101 -10.83 7.23 0.94
CA PRO A 101 -10.99 7.59 2.36
C PRO A 101 -9.66 7.84 3.09
N ILE A 102 -8.56 7.25 2.64
CA ILE A 102 -7.23 7.44 3.25
C ILE A 102 -6.74 8.90 3.17
N GLU A 103 -7.18 9.66 2.18
CA GLU A 103 -6.83 11.08 2.04
C GLU A 103 -7.28 11.92 3.26
N ARG A 104 -8.41 11.53 3.86
CA ARG A 104 -8.89 12.18 5.09
C ARG A 104 -8.03 11.85 6.28
N VAL A 105 -7.47 10.64 6.33
CA VAL A 105 -6.52 10.23 7.37
C VAL A 105 -5.24 11.05 7.25
N TRP A 106 -4.74 11.24 6.03
CA TRP A 106 -3.57 12.09 5.77
C TRP A 106 -3.80 13.53 6.22
N GLY A 107 -4.94 14.13 5.90
CA GLY A 107 -5.28 15.48 6.35
C GLY A 107 -5.33 15.61 7.88
N ILE A 108 -5.79 14.59 8.60
CA ILE A 108 -5.76 14.57 10.07
C ILE A 108 -4.33 14.44 10.57
N LEU A 109 -3.51 13.58 9.98
CA LEU A 109 -2.12 13.40 10.36
C LEU A 109 -1.32 14.71 10.16
N GLU A 110 -1.50 15.38 9.02
CA GLU A 110 -0.88 16.68 8.73
C GLU A 110 -1.26 17.75 9.78
N ASN A 111 -2.53 17.83 10.12
CA ASN A 111 -2.99 18.75 11.18
C ASN A 111 -2.45 18.36 12.56
N HIS A 112 -2.33 17.06 12.84
CA HIS A 112 -1.88 16.56 14.14
C HIS A 112 -0.41 16.93 14.43
N TRP A 113 0.45 16.86 13.44
CA TRP A 113 1.85 17.24 13.62
C TRP A 113 2.18 18.68 13.19
N ASN A 114 1.17 19.46 12.78
CA ASN A 114 1.36 20.86 12.42
C ASN A 114 1.92 21.67 13.60
N GLY A 115 3.01 22.39 13.36
CA GLY A 115 3.72 23.13 14.40
C GLY A 115 4.68 22.31 15.26
N THR A 116 4.78 20.99 15.04
CA THR A 116 5.73 20.12 15.73
C THR A 116 7.02 19.97 14.94
N LEU A 117 8.16 20.09 15.62
CA LEU A 117 9.46 19.85 15.00
C LEU A 117 9.73 18.33 14.94
N LEU A 118 9.54 17.73 13.76
CA LEU A 118 9.83 16.32 13.51
C LEU A 118 11.33 16.14 13.21
N ASN A 119 12.15 16.27 14.24
CA ASN A 119 13.62 16.29 14.12
C ASN A 119 14.28 14.91 14.15
N SER A 120 13.51 13.85 14.35
CA SER A 120 14.01 12.47 14.32
C SER A 120 12.94 11.49 13.84
N VAL A 121 13.39 10.32 13.37
CA VAL A 121 12.53 9.20 13.00
C VAL A 121 11.63 8.81 14.18
N GLU A 122 12.22 8.66 15.35
CA GLU A 122 11.51 8.27 16.56
C GLU A 122 10.41 9.27 16.94
N THR A 123 10.70 10.56 16.92
CA THR A 123 9.70 11.62 17.16
C THR A 123 8.55 11.53 16.17
N THR A 124 8.84 11.32 14.88
CA THR A 124 7.81 11.18 13.84
C THR A 124 6.90 9.97 14.10
N LEU A 125 7.48 8.81 14.43
CA LEU A 125 6.71 7.61 14.74
C LEU A 125 5.84 7.78 15.99
N GLN A 126 6.39 8.38 17.05
CA GLN A 126 5.65 8.62 18.29
C GLN A 126 4.47 9.57 18.06
N TRP A 127 4.67 10.66 17.33
CA TRP A 127 3.58 11.57 16.98
C TRP A 127 2.50 10.89 16.13
N ALA A 128 2.88 10.11 15.14
CA ALA A 128 1.92 9.34 14.34
C ALA A 128 1.05 8.41 15.22
N LYS A 129 1.65 7.77 16.23
CA LYS A 129 0.92 6.89 17.18
C LYS A 129 -0.11 7.61 18.03
N THR A 130 0.07 8.91 18.29
CA THR A 130 -0.85 9.71 19.13
C THR A 130 -2.00 10.34 18.34
N MET A 131 -1.97 10.29 17.00
CA MET A 131 -3.08 10.68 16.16
C MET A 131 -4.33 9.86 16.47
N THR A 132 -5.51 10.44 16.26
CA THR A 132 -6.77 9.70 16.34
C THR A 132 -7.56 9.80 15.03
N TRP A 133 -8.06 8.67 14.57
CA TRP A 133 -8.99 8.56 13.47
C TRP A 133 -10.24 7.83 13.96
N LYS A 134 -11.41 8.50 13.92
CA LYS A 134 -12.68 7.96 14.44
C LYS A 134 -12.56 7.40 15.88
N GLY A 135 -11.75 8.04 16.72
CA GLY A 135 -11.53 7.63 18.11
C GLY A 135 -10.51 6.52 18.32
N LEU A 136 -9.88 6.02 17.27
CA LEU A 136 -8.84 4.98 17.33
C LEU A 136 -7.46 5.56 16.98
N ASN A 137 -6.43 5.11 17.68
CA ASN A 137 -5.07 5.40 17.30
C ASN A 137 -4.62 4.47 16.16
N PRO A 138 -3.78 4.93 15.22
CA PRO A 138 -3.23 4.06 14.18
C PRO A 138 -2.22 3.07 14.75
N VAL A 139 -2.11 1.92 14.11
CA VAL A 139 -0.92 1.07 14.22
C VAL A 139 0.19 1.71 13.42
N VAL A 140 1.37 1.90 14.03
CA VAL A 140 2.51 2.56 13.36
C VAL A 140 3.71 1.62 13.35
N ASN A 141 4.16 1.28 12.14
CA ASN A 141 5.28 0.39 11.87
C ASN A 141 6.38 1.11 11.07
N MET A 142 7.53 0.50 10.96
CA MET A 142 8.63 0.97 10.14
C MET A 142 9.29 -0.18 9.38
N ILE A 143 9.61 0.05 8.12
CA ILE A 143 10.43 -0.84 7.29
C ILE A 143 11.79 -0.18 7.06
N ALA A 144 12.83 -0.74 7.68
CA ALA A 144 14.21 -0.21 7.60
C ALA A 144 14.99 -0.69 6.35
N LYS A 145 14.27 -1.23 5.36
CA LYS A 145 14.85 -1.72 4.10
C LYS A 145 15.04 -0.57 3.12
N THR A 146 16.18 -0.56 2.43
CA THR A 146 16.45 0.37 1.33
C THR A 146 15.89 -0.19 0.03
N TYR A 147 15.12 0.63 -0.69
CA TYR A 147 14.51 0.29 -1.96
C TYR A 147 15.18 1.01 -3.12
N GLN A 148 15.31 0.34 -4.26
CA GLN A 148 15.89 0.90 -5.47
C GLN A 148 14.79 1.46 -6.38
N LYS A 149 14.99 2.70 -6.88
CA LYS A 149 14.12 3.30 -7.89
C LYS A 149 14.35 2.67 -9.28
N GLY A 150 13.34 2.76 -10.13
CA GLY A 150 13.47 2.47 -11.55
C GLY A 150 13.49 0.99 -11.92
N ILE A 151 13.21 0.08 -10.98
CA ILE A 151 13.11 -1.36 -11.30
C ILE A 151 12.00 -1.56 -12.33
N LYS A 152 12.36 -2.27 -13.41
CA LYS A 152 11.46 -2.62 -14.50
C LYS A 152 11.49 -4.12 -14.74
N VAL A 153 10.33 -4.70 -14.99
CA VAL A 153 10.22 -6.10 -15.40
C VAL A 153 10.43 -6.18 -16.91
N CYS A 154 11.30 -7.09 -17.36
CA CYS A 154 11.50 -7.29 -18.79
C CYS A 154 10.24 -7.84 -19.48
N LYS A 155 10.04 -7.53 -20.75
CA LYS A 155 8.83 -7.88 -21.51
C LYS A 155 8.50 -9.37 -21.46
N LYS A 156 9.51 -10.25 -21.56
CA LYS A 156 9.32 -11.72 -21.53
C LYS A 156 8.75 -12.20 -20.20
N VAL A 157 9.27 -11.68 -19.08
CA VAL A 157 8.77 -12.01 -17.74
C VAL A 157 7.38 -11.40 -17.52
N PHE A 158 7.19 -10.15 -17.94
CA PHE A 158 5.90 -9.49 -17.74
C PHE A 158 4.77 -10.14 -18.57
N LYS A 159 5.06 -10.73 -19.73
CA LYS A 159 4.04 -11.48 -20.47
C LYS A 159 3.43 -12.58 -19.62
N LYS A 160 4.25 -13.39 -18.94
CA LYS A 160 3.78 -14.45 -18.03
C LYS A 160 2.97 -13.91 -16.84
N ILE A 161 3.32 -12.74 -16.35
CA ILE A 161 2.57 -12.06 -15.28
C ILE A 161 1.24 -11.53 -15.82
N SER A 162 1.26 -10.91 -16.99
CA SER A 162 0.06 -10.38 -17.65
C SER A 162 -1.03 -11.42 -17.87
N ASP A 163 -0.64 -12.67 -18.18
CA ASP A 163 -1.58 -13.78 -18.38
C ASP A 163 -2.32 -14.17 -17.08
N GLN A 164 -1.83 -13.74 -15.93
CA GLN A 164 -2.41 -13.97 -14.60
C GLN A 164 -3.27 -12.80 -14.10
N LEU A 165 -3.34 -11.72 -14.87
CA LEU A 165 -4.10 -10.52 -14.55
C LEU A 165 -5.43 -10.54 -15.31
N LYS A 166 -6.52 -10.77 -14.60
CA LYS A 166 -7.86 -10.65 -15.21
C LYS A 166 -8.34 -9.21 -15.11
N ARG A 167 -8.25 -8.48 -16.21
CA ARG A 167 -8.74 -7.12 -16.31
C ARG A 167 -10.22 -7.12 -16.65
N HIS A 168 -10.97 -6.21 -16.01
CA HIS A 168 -12.39 -6.06 -16.29
C HIS A 168 -12.62 -5.58 -17.72
N GLU A 169 -13.56 -6.16 -18.44
CA GLU A 169 -13.80 -5.87 -19.86
C GLU A 169 -14.07 -4.38 -20.14
N SER A 170 -14.96 -3.76 -19.37
CA SER A 170 -15.33 -2.36 -19.55
C SER A 170 -14.40 -1.37 -18.83
N LEU A 171 -13.65 -1.83 -17.82
CA LEU A 171 -12.82 -0.98 -16.95
C LEU A 171 -11.39 -1.55 -16.79
N PRO A 172 -10.68 -1.89 -17.88
CA PRO A 172 -9.40 -2.63 -17.79
C PRO A 172 -8.27 -1.85 -17.08
N LYS A 173 -8.40 -0.53 -17.00
CA LYS A 173 -7.46 0.37 -16.31
C LYS A 173 -7.72 0.46 -14.80
N TYR A 174 -8.95 0.19 -14.39
CA TYR A 174 -9.42 0.54 -13.05
C TYR A 174 -9.80 -0.68 -12.21
N TYR A 175 -9.89 -1.86 -12.81
CA TYR A 175 -10.29 -3.06 -12.11
C TYR A 175 -9.50 -4.27 -12.61
N VAL A 176 -8.73 -4.88 -11.71
CA VAL A 176 -7.85 -6.03 -12.02
C VAL A 176 -8.02 -7.08 -10.93
N THR A 177 -8.35 -8.31 -11.31
CA THR A 177 -8.40 -9.45 -10.40
C THR A 177 -7.18 -10.34 -10.61
N ILE A 178 -6.60 -10.78 -9.52
CA ILE A 178 -5.49 -11.73 -9.46
C ILE A 178 -5.97 -12.93 -8.65
N TYR A 179 -6.00 -14.09 -9.27
CA TYR A 179 -6.40 -15.32 -8.57
C TYR A 179 -5.21 -15.95 -7.85
N PRO A 180 -5.44 -16.69 -6.75
CA PRO A 180 -4.42 -17.54 -6.15
C PRO A 180 -3.96 -18.58 -7.17
N GLN A 181 -2.76 -19.12 -6.96
CA GLN A 181 -2.27 -20.20 -7.80
C GLN A 181 -3.08 -21.46 -7.48
N THR A 182 -3.81 -21.99 -8.46
CA THR A 182 -4.40 -23.34 -8.34
C THR A 182 -3.28 -24.37 -8.41
N GLU A 183 -3.22 -25.25 -7.42
CA GLU A 183 -2.35 -26.43 -7.44
C GLU A 183 -2.63 -27.32 -8.65
#